data_a8c6fb1b7c9835ad8c1be217411ee910
#
_entry.id   a8c6fb1b7c9835ad8c1be217411ee910
#
_cell.length_a   1.000
_cell.length_b   1.000
_cell.length_c   1.000
_cell.angle_alpha   90.00
_cell.angle_beta   90.00
_cell.angle_gamma   90.00
#
_symmetry.space_group_name_H-M   'P 1'
#
loop_
_entity.id
_entity.type
_entity.pdbx_description
1 polymer ?
#
loop_
_entity_poly.entity_id
_entity_poly.type
_entity_poly.pdbx_seq_one_letter_code
_entity_poly.pdbx_strand_id
1 'polypeptide(L)'
;MCWRRSKLDKANRSGELVPELKGTIDLFFGGEPALANQPAKPFQIFDGQKLVPIGEYLKRSPRPDLIDLERRMQWLAVGPYGNRAGDILLLAKACTQLPVEQRFYFASVSHHTWHGSACEQDSRIPFILAQASGSGERMRALMRKFAGETPTELSLTSLVRGLMK
;
A
#
# COMPACT_ATOMS: atom_id res chain seq x y z
N MET A 1 24.63 -6.15 7.54
CA MET A 1 24.21 -5.08 6.57
C MET A 1 24.51 -5.42 5.11
N CYS A 2 25.60 -6.14 4.80
CA CYS A 2 26.01 -6.52 3.43
C CYS A 2 25.07 -7.50 2.70
N TRP A 3 24.46 -8.44 3.41
CA TRP A 3 23.65 -9.51 2.82
C TRP A 3 22.32 -9.04 2.20
N ARG A 4 21.70 -7.97 2.75
CA ARG A 4 20.45 -7.39 2.20
C ARG A 4 20.67 -6.60 0.92
N ARG A 5 21.78 -5.86 0.86
CA ARG A 5 22.17 -5.13 -0.36
C ARG A 5 22.32 -6.12 -1.53
N SER A 6 22.95 -7.27 -1.30
CA SER A 6 23.11 -8.27 -2.34
C SER A 6 21.79 -8.92 -2.79
N LYS A 7 20.77 -9.01 -1.92
CA LYS A 7 19.43 -9.52 -2.30
C LYS A 7 18.61 -8.48 -3.08
N LEU A 8 18.70 -7.21 -2.69
CA LEU A 8 18.06 -6.11 -3.44
C LEU A 8 18.73 -5.92 -4.80
N ASP A 9 20.07 -6.00 -4.85
CA ASP A 9 20.81 -5.97 -6.11
C ASP A 9 20.50 -7.20 -6.99
N LYS A 10 20.30 -8.37 -6.38
CA LYS A 10 19.83 -9.56 -7.09
C LYS A 10 18.38 -9.42 -7.54
N ALA A 11 17.50 -8.87 -6.73
CA ALA A 11 16.11 -8.61 -7.10
C ALA A 11 16.00 -7.55 -8.21
N ASN A 12 16.84 -6.52 -8.17
CA ASN A 12 16.92 -5.52 -9.22
C ASN A 12 17.50 -6.09 -10.53
N ARG A 13 18.50 -7.00 -10.41
CA ARG A 13 19.06 -7.77 -11.53
C ARG A 13 18.20 -8.97 -11.93
N SER A 14 17.24 -9.41 -11.13
CA SER A 14 16.33 -10.50 -11.50
C SER A 14 15.40 -10.11 -12.64
N GLY A 15 15.24 -8.82 -12.92
CA GLY A 15 14.67 -8.35 -14.18
C GLY A 15 15.47 -8.77 -15.42
N GLU A 16 16.74 -9.10 -15.27
CA GLU A 16 17.58 -9.70 -16.33
C GLU A 16 17.42 -11.22 -16.38
N LEU A 17 17.12 -11.85 -15.23
CA LEU A 17 16.98 -13.30 -15.09
C LEU A 17 15.55 -13.81 -15.30
N VAL A 18 14.57 -12.94 -15.10
CA VAL A 18 13.14 -13.23 -15.28
C VAL A 18 12.54 -12.14 -16.16
N PRO A 19 12.57 -12.32 -17.48
CA PRO A 19 12.11 -11.31 -18.46
C PRO A 19 10.70 -10.80 -18.16
N GLU A 20 9.83 -11.66 -17.60
CA GLU A 20 8.45 -11.32 -17.24
C GLU A 20 8.37 -10.28 -16.11
N LEU A 21 9.38 -10.20 -15.26
CA LEU A 21 9.46 -9.19 -14.20
C LEU A 21 10.12 -7.89 -14.68
N LYS A 22 10.78 -7.93 -15.85
CA LYS A 22 11.44 -6.75 -16.39
C LYS A 22 10.42 -5.68 -16.72
N GLY A 23 10.55 -4.56 -16.05
CA GLY A 23 9.65 -3.42 -16.26
C GLY A 23 8.30 -3.52 -15.56
N THR A 24 8.01 -4.59 -14.79
CA THR A 24 6.75 -4.72 -14.04
C THR A 24 6.83 -4.15 -12.63
N ILE A 25 8.03 -4.07 -12.05
CA ILE A 25 8.23 -3.52 -10.71
C ILE A 25 8.47 -2.01 -10.80
N ASP A 26 7.75 -1.29 -9.95
CA ASP A 26 7.84 0.17 -9.81
C ASP A 26 8.77 0.54 -8.65
N LEU A 27 8.44 0.11 -7.45
CA LEU A 27 9.18 0.45 -6.24
C LEU A 27 9.57 -0.79 -5.44
N PHE A 28 10.75 -0.69 -4.82
CA PHE A 28 11.28 -1.70 -3.91
C PHE A 28 11.37 -1.12 -2.50
N PHE A 29 10.86 -1.86 -1.52
CA PHE A 29 10.97 -1.50 -0.12
C PHE A 29 11.73 -2.58 0.63
N GLY A 30 12.64 -2.14 1.49
CA GLY A 30 13.35 -3.00 2.43
C GLY A 30 12.94 -2.71 3.86
N GLY A 31 12.60 -3.76 4.61
CA GLY A 31 12.38 -3.69 6.04
C GLY A 31 13.55 -4.29 6.83
N GLU A 32 13.71 -3.91 8.08
CA GLU A 32 14.54 -4.67 9.00
C GLU A 32 13.63 -5.61 9.78
N PRO A 33 13.98 -6.92 9.92
CA PRO A 33 13.17 -7.83 10.73
C PRO A 33 13.02 -7.27 12.14
N ALA A 34 11.82 -7.37 12.68
CA ALA A 34 11.59 -7.11 14.08
C ALA A 34 12.42 -8.15 14.88
N LEU A 35 13.38 -7.68 15.64
CA LEU A 35 14.07 -8.51 16.63
C LEU A 35 13.15 -8.64 17.86
N ALA A 36 13.18 -9.81 18.50
CA ALA A 36 12.51 -9.98 19.78
C ALA A 36 12.95 -8.84 20.72
N ASN A 37 11.99 -8.11 21.27
CA ASN A 37 12.21 -6.97 22.17
C ASN A 37 12.66 -5.64 21.53
N GLN A 38 12.65 -5.50 20.22
CA GLN A 38 12.86 -4.20 19.57
C GLN A 38 11.64 -3.82 18.72
N PRO A 39 11.23 -2.54 18.72
CA PRO A 39 10.18 -2.09 17.82
C PRO A 39 10.59 -2.30 16.38
N ALA A 40 9.64 -2.74 15.56
CA ALA A 40 9.85 -2.86 14.11
C ALA A 40 10.19 -1.48 13.54
N LYS A 41 11.20 -1.42 12.68
CA LYS A 41 11.58 -0.20 11.98
C LYS A 41 10.71 -0.02 10.75
N PRO A 42 10.36 1.22 10.39
CA PRO A 42 9.64 1.52 9.17
C PRO A 42 10.35 0.98 7.94
N PHE A 43 9.59 0.59 6.91
CA PHE A 43 10.16 0.29 5.62
C PHE A 43 10.89 1.49 5.05
N GLN A 44 11.97 1.22 4.34
CA GLN A 44 12.72 2.18 3.54
C GLN A 44 12.55 1.84 2.06
N ILE A 45 12.66 2.84 1.19
CA ILE A 45 12.58 2.66 -0.26
C ILE A 45 13.97 2.61 -0.87
N PHE A 46 14.14 1.77 -1.88
CA PHE A 46 15.38 1.70 -2.65
C PHE A 46 15.39 2.78 -3.74
N ASP A 47 16.36 3.69 -3.68
CA ASP A 47 16.48 4.83 -4.60
C ASP A 47 17.32 4.54 -5.86
N GLY A 48 17.63 3.27 -6.09
CA GLY A 48 18.54 2.82 -7.15
C GLY A 48 19.97 2.55 -6.67
N GLN A 49 20.35 3.07 -5.51
CA GLN A 49 21.68 2.90 -4.92
C GLN A 49 21.65 2.36 -3.49
N LYS A 50 20.73 2.84 -2.69
CA LYS A 50 20.58 2.50 -1.26
C LYS A 50 19.14 2.59 -0.80
N LEU A 51 18.89 2.05 0.38
CA LEU A 51 17.64 2.27 1.10
C LEU A 51 17.65 3.64 1.78
N VAL A 52 16.59 4.42 1.55
CA VAL A 52 16.38 5.74 2.13
C VAL A 52 14.99 5.83 2.76
N PRO A 53 14.76 6.74 3.72
CA PRO A 53 13.43 7.00 4.25
C PRO A 53 12.45 7.36 3.13
N ILE A 54 11.24 6.81 3.18
CA ILE A 54 10.21 7.01 2.14
C ILE A 54 9.89 8.51 1.97
N GLY A 55 9.75 9.24 3.08
CA GLY A 55 9.50 10.68 3.02
C GLY A 55 10.60 11.48 2.35
N GLU A 56 11.87 11.09 2.49
CA GLU A 56 13.00 11.72 1.78
C GLU A 56 12.96 11.41 0.29
N TYR A 57 12.65 10.16 -0.06
CA TYR A 57 12.50 9.77 -1.46
C TYR A 57 11.38 10.57 -2.14
N LEU A 58 10.21 10.65 -1.50
CA LEU A 58 9.04 11.34 -2.05
C LEU A 58 9.22 12.85 -2.22
N LYS A 59 10.09 13.49 -1.40
CA LYS A 59 10.47 14.89 -1.59
C LYS A 59 11.29 15.10 -2.87
N ARG A 60 12.15 14.14 -3.22
CA ARG A 60 13.00 14.19 -4.43
C ARG A 60 12.27 13.67 -5.68
N SER A 61 11.40 12.71 -5.49
CA SER A 61 10.68 12.01 -6.56
C SER A 61 9.19 11.91 -6.16
N PRO A 62 8.41 12.98 -6.31
CA PRO A 62 7.00 12.99 -5.92
C PRO A 62 6.19 11.94 -6.68
N ARG A 63 5.32 11.24 -5.96
CA ARG A 63 4.42 10.19 -6.48
C ARG A 63 2.98 10.50 -6.10
N PRO A 64 2.36 11.51 -6.77
CA PRO A 64 0.98 11.90 -6.49
C PRO A 64 -0.05 10.82 -6.86
N ASP A 65 0.36 9.85 -7.66
CA ASP A 65 -0.42 8.68 -8.04
C ASP A 65 -0.58 7.65 -6.90
N LEU A 66 0.24 7.74 -5.85
CA LEU A 66 0.24 6.83 -4.70
C LEU A 66 -0.35 7.53 -3.47
N ILE A 67 -1.42 6.97 -2.91
CA ILE A 67 -2.08 7.55 -1.73
C ILE A 67 -1.35 7.13 -0.45
N ASP A 68 -0.94 8.12 0.35
CA ASP A 68 -0.40 7.90 1.70
C ASP A 68 0.68 6.83 1.79
N LEU A 69 1.55 6.73 0.77
CA LEU A 69 2.50 5.63 0.65
C LEU A 69 3.35 5.44 1.91
N GLU A 70 3.91 6.53 2.46
CA GLU A 70 4.75 6.46 3.66
C GLU A 70 3.98 5.89 4.85
N ARG A 71 2.78 6.39 5.11
CA ARG A 71 1.94 5.94 6.22
C ARG A 71 1.49 4.49 6.05
N ARG A 72 1.14 4.06 4.84
CA ARG A 72 0.77 2.68 4.55
C ARG A 72 1.92 1.71 4.77
N MET A 73 3.11 2.05 4.29
CA MET A 73 4.31 1.25 4.51
C MET A 73 4.71 1.21 5.99
N GLN A 74 4.53 2.31 6.73
CA GLN A 74 4.74 2.34 8.16
C GLN A 74 3.77 1.40 8.90
N TRP A 75 2.49 1.37 8.55
CA TRP A 75 1.53 0.46 9.16
C TRP A 75 1.87 -1.01 8.95
N LEU A 76 2.35 -1.37 7.77
CA LEU A 76 2.80 -2.73 7.47
C LEU A 76 3.99 -3.14 8.34
N ALA A 77 4.92 -2.21 8.61
CA ALA A 77 6.12 -2.50 9.38
C ALA A 77 5.89 -2.50 10.91
N VAL A 78 5.11 -1.54 11.42
CA VAL A 78 5.03 -1.24 12.86
C VAL A 78 3.66 -1.56 13.49
N GLY A 79 2.71 -2.05 12.72
CA GLY A 79 1.42 -2.51 13.24
C GLY A 79 1.54 -3.76 14.11
N PRO A 80 0.46 -4.22 14.75
CA PRO A 80 0.45 -5.40 15.61
C PRO A 80 0.99 -6.67 14.95
N TYR A 81 0.99 -6.70 13.63
CA TYR A 81 1.45 -7.81 12.80
C TYR A 81 2.61 -7.42 11.87
N GLY A 82 3.32 -6.34 12.18
CA GLY A 82 4.41 -5.80 11.35
C GLY A 82 5.55 -6.80 11.09
N ASN A 83 5.75 -7.75 12.01
CA ASN A 83 6.70 -8.85 11.84
C ASN A 83 6.29 -9.86 10.75
N ARG A 84 5.09 -9.75 10.17
CA ARG A 84 4.57 -10.63 9.11
C ARG A 84 4.67 -10.00 7.72
N ALA A 85 5.09 -8.76 7.62
CA ALA A 85 5.15 -8.03 6.35
C ALA A 85 6.30 -8.49 5.41
N GLY A 86 7.21 -9.34 5.92
CA GLY A 86 8.41 -9.75 5.19
C GLY A 86 9.52 -8.70 5.22
N ASP A 87 10.68 -9.06 4.67
CA ASP A 87 11.86 -8.18 4.64
C ASP A 87 11.89 -7.28 3.41
N ILE A 88 11.25 -7.69 2.34
CA ILE A 88 11.21 -6.99 1.05
C ILE A 88 9.77 -6.94 0.57
N LEU A 89 9.31 -5.75 0.21
CA LEU A 89 8.04 -5.55 -0.47
C LEU A 89 8.31 -4.95 -1.86
N LEU A 90 7.56 -5.42 -2.83
CA LEU A 90 7.62 -4.97 -4.21
C LEU A 90 6.29 -4.33 -4.56
N LEU A 91 6.33 -3.11 -5.09
CA LEU A 91 5.17 -2.48 -5.70
C LEU A 91 5.26 -2.65 -7.21
N ALA A 92 4.28 -3.32 -7.79
CA ALA A 92 4.17 -3.44 -9.23
C ALA A 92 3.71 -2.13 -9.87
N LYS A 93 4.11 -1.89 -11.10
CA LYS A 93 3.60 -0.77 -11.90
C LYS A 93 2.09 -0.88 -12.03
N ALA A 94 1.41 0.21 -11.72
CA ALA A 94 -0.04 0.33 -11.73
C ALA A 94 -0.44 1.76 -12.08
N CYS A 95 -1.68 2.12 -11.88
CA CYS A 95 -2.20 3.48 -12.09
C CYS A 95 -2.01 3.97 -13.53
N THR A 96 -1.39 5.14 -13.64
CA THR A 96 -1.11 5.78 -14.94
C THR A 96 0.08 5.20 -15.68
N GLN A 97 0.85 4.31 -15.05
CA GLN A 97 2.07 3.75 -15.64
C GLN A 97 1.80 2.63 -16.63
N LEU A 98 0.73 1.86 -16.43
CA LEU A 98 0.33 0.79 -17.33
C LEU A 98 -1.20 0.74 -17.46
N PRO A 99 -1.72 0.49 -18.68
CA PRO A 99 -3.12 0.12 -18.87
C PRO A 99 -3.50 -1.07 -17.99
N VAL A 100 -4.77 -1.15 -17.60
CA VAL A 100 -5.26 -2.18 -16.68
C VAL A 100 -4.91 -3.59 -17.18
N GLU A 101 -5.07 -3.83 -18.47
CA GLU A 101 -4.86 -5.13 -19.11
C GLU A 101 -3.39 -5.57 -19.13
N GLN A 102 -2.46 -4.62 -18.97
CA GLN A 102 -1.01 -4.87 -18.96
C GLN A 102 -0.44 -4.93 -17.55
N ARG A 103 -1.25 -4.69 -16.53
CA ARG A 103 -0.79 -4.79 -15.15
C ARG A 103 -0.50 -6.24 -14.81
N PHE A 104 0.54 -6.47 -14.01
CA PHE A 104 1.03 -7.80 -13.66
C PHE A 104 -0.08 -8.78 -13.23
N TYR A 105 -1.01 -8.32 -12.41
CA TYR A 105 -2.10 -9.16 -11.89
C TYR A 105 -3.18 -9.52 -12.93
N PHE A 106 -3.25 -8.82 -14.07
CA PHE A 106 -4.11 -9.20 -15.19
C PHE A 106 -3.38 -10.03 -16.24
N ALA A 107 -2.08 -9.81 -16.41
CA ALA A 107 -1.29 -10.45 -17.46
C ALA A 107 -0.83 -11.87 -17.11
N SER A 108 -0.70 -12.22 -15.83
CA SER A 108 0.00 -13.43 -15.39
C SER A 108 -0.88 -14.65 -15.13
N VAL A 109 -2.19 -14.50 -14.94
CA VAL A 109 -3.08 -15.60 -14.55
C VAL A 109 -4.57 -15.37 -14.89
N SER A 110 -5.31 -16.46 -14.96
CA SER A 110 -6.76 -16.48 -15.18
C SER A 110 -7.59 -16.13 -13.92
N HIS A 111 -7.01 -15.45 -12.94
CA HIS A 111 -7.74 -15.00 -11.77
C HIS A 111 -8.52 -13.72 -12.08
N HIS A 112 -9.76 -13.66 -11.61
CA HIS A 112 -10.65 -12.53 -11.87
C HIS A 112 -10.76 -11.56 -10.68
N THR A 113 -10.10 -11.85 -9.56
CA THR A 113 -10.13 -11.03 -8.35
C THR A 113 -8.74 -10.87 -7.76
N TRP A 114 -8.36 -9.63 -7.45
CA TRP A 114 -7.06 -9.27 -6.90
C TRP A 114 -7.19 -8.16 -5.87
N HIS A 115 -6.20 -8.05 -5.00
CA HIS A 115 -6.06 -6.90 -4.11
C HIS A 115 -5.53 -5.70 -4.89
N GLY A 116 -6.00 -4.51 -4.50
CA GLY A 116 -5.51 -3.26 -5.07
C GLY A 116 -4.07 -2.94 -4.66
N SER A 117 -3.49 -1.98 -5.36
CA SER A 117 -2.18 -1.40 -5.04
C SER A 117 -2.31 -0.15 -4.16
N ALA A 118 -1.17 0.51 -3.83
CA ALA A 118 -1.17 1.82 -3.17
C ALA A 118 -1.64 2.97 -4.10
N CYS A 119 -2.01 2.67 -5.32
CA CYS A 119 -2.44 3.57 -6.36
C CYS A 119 -3.80 4.20 -6.01
N GLU A 120 -3.99 5.44 -6.38
CA GLU A 120 -5.24 6.16 -6.12
C GLU A 120 -6.44 5.44 -6.73
N GLN A 121 -6.33 4.99 -7.96
CA GLN A 121 -7.41 4.29 -8.66
C GLN A 121 -7.82 2.99 -7.98
N ASP A 122 -6.85 2.23 -7.45
CA ASP A 122 -7.10 0.95 -6.78
C ASP A 122 -7.51 1.15 -5.30
N SER A 123 -7.23 2.32 -4.73
CA SER A 123 -7.44 2.60 -3.32
C SER A 123 -8.74 3.33 -3.03
N ARG A 124 -9.28 4.03 -4.00
CA ARG A 124 -10.57 4.72 -3.86
C ARG A 124 -11.70 3.77 -4.14
N ILE A 125 -12.41 3.39 -3.08
CA ILE A 125 -13.60 2.54 -3.16
C ILE A 125 -14.84 3.35 -2.75
N PRO A 126 -16.03 3.02 -3.27
CA PRO A 126 -17.28 3.60 -2.78
C PRO A 126 -17.48 3.28 -1.30
N PHE A 127 -17.82 4.28 -0.51
CA PHE A 127 -18.20 4.11 0.88
C PHE A 127 -19.65 4.57 1.03
N ILE A 128 -20.59 3.61 1.07
CA ILE A 128 -22.03 3.86 1.00
C ILE A 128 -22.69 3.49 2.33
N LEU A 129 -23.44 4.44 2.90
CA LEU A 129 -24.30 4.23 4.05
C LEU A 129 -25.75 4.44 3.63
N ALA A 130 -26.57 3.42 3.86
CA ALA A 130 -28.01 3.48 3.56
C ALA A 130 -28.85 2.97 4.73
N GLN A 131 -30.01 3.57 4.92
CA GLN A 131 -31.01 3.14 5.88
C GLN A 131 -32.38 3.30 5.26
N ALA A 132 -33.26 2.32 5.41
CA ALA A 132 -34.57 2.28 4.76
C ALA A 132 -35.46 3.52 5.03
N SER A 133 -35.38 4.11 6.22
CA SER A 133 -36.17 5.29 6.64
C SER A 133 -35.32 6.53 6.84
N GLY A 134 -34.05 6.51 6.45
CA GLY A 134 -33.13 7.61 6.66
C GLY A 134 -33.08 8.59 5.49
N SER A 135 -32.99 9.91 5.77
CA SER A 135 -32.65 10.89 4.73
C SER A 135 -31.16 10.83 4.39
N GLY A 136 -30.81 11.14 3.14
CA GLY A 136 -29.41 11.21 2.70
C GLY A 136 -28.58 12.24 3.49
N GLU A 137 -29.20 13.31 3.96
CA GLU A 137 -28.56 14.32 4.81
C GLU A 137 -28.19 13.77 6.18
N ARG A 138 -29.12 13.07 6.82
CA ARG A 138 -28.86 12.37 8.09
C ARG A 138 -27.74 11.36 7.94
N MET A 139 -27.73 10.59 6.86
CA MET A 139 -26.68 9.58 6.61
C MET A 139 -25.32 10.24 6.40
N ARG A 140 -25.24 11.35 5.66
CA ARG A 140 -23.99 12.11 5.52
C ARG A 140 -23.49 12.66 6.86
N ALA A 141 -24.38 13.20 7.68
CA ALA A 141 -24.03 13.71 9.00
C ALA A 141 -23.47 12.59 9.92
N LEU A 142 -24.09 11.40 9.89
CA LEU A 142 -23.61 10.24 10.65
C LEU A 142 -22.25 9.75 10.13
N MET A 143 -22.05 9.70 8.82
CA MET A 143 -20.75 9.35 8.24
C MET A 143 -19.67 10.33 8.69
N ARG A 144 -19.89 11.64 8.57
CA ARG A 144 -18.92 12.63 9.03
C ARG A 144 -18.60 12.50 10.51
N LYS A 145 -19.64 12.33 11.34
CA LYS A 145 -19.49 12.20 12.80
C LYS A 145 -18.66 11.00 13.21
N PHE A 146 -18.87 9.84 12.61
CA PHE A 146 -18.27 8.58 13.07
C PHE A 146 -17.11 8.07 12.20
N ALA A 147 -17.05 8.49 10.94
CA ALA A 147 -16.03 8.05 10.00
C ALA A 147 -15.11 9.18 9.48
N GLY A 148 -15.46 10.44 9.77
CA GLY A 148 -14.70 11.61 9.33
C GLY A 148 -14.99 12.05 7.89
N GLU A 149 -14.31 13.10 7.43
CA GLU A 149 -14.49 13.67 6.08
C GLU A 149 -13.92 12.76 4.99
N THR A 150 -12.86 12.01 5.30
CA THR A 150 -12.23 11.05 4.39
C THR A 150 -12.26 9.65 5.02
N PRO A 151 -13.42 8.95 4.98
CA PRO A 151 -13.54 7.63 5.56
C PRO A 151 -12.63 6.62 4.87
N THR A 152 -12.13 5.69 5.67
CA THR A 152 -11.35 4.53 5.21
C THR A 152 -12.00 3.26 5.72
N GLU A 153 -11.55 2.09 5.27
CA GLU A 153 -12.01 0.80 5.82
C GLU A 153 -11.85 0.73 7.34
N LEU A 154 -10.82 1.38 7.90
CA LEU A 154 -10.62 1.45 9.36
C LEU A 154 -11.72 2.24 10.08
N SER A 155 -12.40 3.14 9.39
CA SER A 155 -13.51 3.92 9.95
C SER A 155 -14.81 3.10 10.11
N LEU A 156 -14.91 1.94 9.44
CA LEU A 156 -16.13 1.13 9.40
C LEU A 156 -16.57 0.70 10.80
N THR A 157 -15.64 0.25 11.64
CA THR A 157 -15.96 -0.18 13.00
C THR A 157 -16.54 0.94 13.85
N SER A 158 -15.97 2.14 13.77
CA SER A 158 -16.45 3.32 14.50
C SER A 158 -17.83 3.76 14.02
N LEU A 159 -18.06 3.69 12.70
CA LEU A 159 -19.35 4.00 12.10
C LEU A 159 -20.43 3.02 12.55
N VAL A 160 -20.19 1.71 12.46
CA VAL A 160 -21.14 0.67 12.89
C VAL A 160 -21.48 0.81 14.36
N ARG A 161 -20.47 0.96 15.23
CA ARG A 161 -20.71 1.17 16.68
C ARG A 161 -21.50 2.45 16.97
N GLY A 162 -21.28 3.51 16.19
CA GLY A 162 -22.01 4.76 16.32
C GLY A 162 -23.48 4.68 15.88
N LEU A 163 -23.77 3.82 14.92
CA LEU A 163 -25.11 3.58 14.40
C LEU A 163 -25.94 2.64 15.30
N MET A 164 -25.29 1.80 16.10
CA MET A 164 -25.96 0.86 17.00
C MET A 164 -26.35 1.46 18.36
N LYS A 165 -25.96 2.69 18.63
CA LYS A 165 -26.36 3.47 19.83
C LYS A 165 -27.54 4.37 19.53
#